data_0ef7faa272ff48cd298e0650a4e9bda7
#
_entry.id   0ef7faa272ff48cd298e0650a4e9bda7
#
_cell.length_a   1.000
_cell.length_b   1.000
_cell.length_c   1.000
_cell.angle_alpha   90.00
_cell.angle_beta   90.00
_cell.angle_gamma   90.00
#
_symmetry.space_group_name_H-M   'P 1'
#
loop_
_entity.id
_entity.type
_entity.pdbx_description
1 polymer ?
#
loop_
_entity_poly.entity_id
_entity_poly.type
_entity_poly.pdbx_seq_one_letter_code
_entity_poly.pdbx_strand_id
1 'polypeptide(L)'
;MKKKLSILLCLTLLILSGCRASGNTIRFGAADIGGMYYSFANTFTELANEEYENYKFEVRTTAGSSANLRLLSDNYIELGIAQADLLDNAYKKNSNLRAIAGLYTEACQLVVKADSDIKSINDLSGHTVSIGAEESGTELNANQILEFSGMPSSIVTTKNMDYIDAANSLKSGDIDAFFC
;
A
#
# COMPACT_ATOMS: atom_id res chain seq x y z
N MET A 1 -28.88 2.44 49.54
CA MET A 1 -28.46 1.63 48.39
C MET A 1 -28.28 2.48 47.10
N LYS A 2 -29.23 3.33 46.71
CA LYS A 2 -29.16 4.16 45.49
C LYS A 2 -27.92 5.05 45.37
N LYS A 3 -27.48 5.72 46.47
CA LYS A 3 -26.27 6.59 46.47
C LYS A 3 -24.96 5.80 46.24
N LYS A 4 -24.84 4.58 46.80
CA LYS A 4 -23.64 3.73 46.61
C LYS A 4 -23.55 3.17 45.19
N LEU A 5 -24.70 2.87 44.58
CA LEU A 5 -24.77 2.41 43.16
C LEU A 5 -24.42 3.54 42.20
N SER A 6 -24.85 4.80 42.51
CA SER A 6 -24.52 5.97 41.67
C SER A 6 -23.03 6.31 41.70
N ILE A 7 -22.36 6.17 42.87
CA ILE A 7 -20.91 6.39 43.00
C ILE A 7 -20.13 5.31 42.24
N LEU A 8 -20.57 4.06 42.30
CA LEU A 8 -19.95 2.95 41.58
C LEU A 8 -20.06 3.13 40.06
N LEU A 9 -21.22 3.60 39.58
CA LEU A 9 -21.44 3.90 38.16
C LEU A 9 -20.59 5.09 37.66
N CYS A 10 -20.41 6.15 38.49
CA CYS A 10 -19.50 7.23 38.14
C CYS A 10 -18.03 6.82 38.13
N LEU A 11 -17.64 5.91 39.06
CA LEU A 11 -16.26 5.39 39.11
C LEU A 11 -15.93 4.49 37.90
N THR A 12 -16.89 3.70 37.44
CA THR A 12 -16.72 2.86 36.19
C THR A 12 -16.65 3.71 34.91
N LEU A 13 -17.38 4.83 34.85
CA LEU A 13 -17.29 5.78 33.73
C LEU A 13 -15.94 6.51 33.64
N LEU A 14 -15.30 6.76 34.78
CA LEU A 14 -13.96 7.36 34.84
C LEU A 14 -12.84 6.41 34.37
N ILE A 15 -13.04 5.10 34.50
CA ILE A 15 -12.05 4.09 34.06
C ILE A 15 -12.11 3.88 32.53
N LEU A 16 -13.25 4.17 31.90
CA LEU A 16 -13.41 4.08 30.43
C LEU A 16 -12.83 5.27 29.66
N SER A 17 -12.46 6.35 30.33
CA SER A 17 -11.79 7.51 29.71
C SER A 17 -10.26 7.40 29.64
N GLY A 18 -9.68 6.30 30.06
CA GLY A 18 -8.25 6.05 30.03
C GLY A 18 -7.88 5.14 28.88
N CYS A 19 -7.29 5.69 27.88
CA CYS A 19 -6.29 5.22 26.93
C CYS A 19 -6.52 5.86 25.57
N ARG A 20 -6.60 7.16 25.53
CA ARG A 20 -6.04 7.85 24.38
C ARG A 20 -4.54 7.79 24.60
N ALA A 21 -3.89 6.80 24.03
CA ALA A 21 -2.45 6.81 23.88
C ALA A 21 -2.12 8.01 22.99
N SER A 22 -1.97 9.18 23.63
CA SER A 22 -1.40 10.37 23.06
C SER A 22 0.12 10.18 23.06
N GLY A 23 0.56 9.14 22.36
CA GLY A 23 1.94 9.05 21.96
C GLY A 23 2.09 9.84 20.67
N ASN A 24 3.15 10.62 20.53
CA ASN A 24 3.56 11.27 19.29
C ASN A 24 4.03 10.21 18.29
N THR A 25 3.18 9.20 18.00
CA THR A 25 3.48 8.12 17.06
C THR A 25 3.15 8.61 15.67
N ILE A 26 4.14 8.57 14.78
CA ILE A 26 4.05 8.87 13.37
C ILE A 26 4.05 7.53 12.61
N ARG A 27 2.94 7.15 12.05
CA ARG A 27 2.77 5.91 11.28
C ARG A 27 3.08 6.18 9.82
N PHE A 28 4.03 5.45 9.27
CA PHE A 28 4.48 5.58 7.90
C PHE A 28 3.95 4.40 7.07
N GLY A 29 2.93 4.65 6.24
CA GLY A 29 2.41 3.68 5.28
C GLY A 29 3.41 3.44 4.16
N ALA A 30 3.82 2.20 4.04
CA ALA A 30 4.78 1.76 3.03
C ALA A 30 4.08 0.94 1.93
N ALA A 31 4.42 -0.31 1.80
CA ALA A 31 3.79 -1.33 0.96
C ALA A 31 4.24 -2.70 1.49
N ASP A 32 4.28 -3.72 0.63
CA ASP A 32 4.71 -5.06 0.97
C ASP A 32 6.17 -5.11 1.41
N ILE A 33 6.46 -6.02 2.34
CA ILE A 33 7.82 -6.36 2.77
C ILE A 33 8.62 -6.85 1.54
N GLY A 34 9.81 -6.28 1.34
CA GLY A 34 10.67 -6.59 0.19
C GLY A 34 10.52 -5.60 -0.98
N GLY A 35 9.51 -4.73 -0.98
CA GLY A 35 9.38 -3.63 -1.92
C GLY A 35 10.23 -2.41 -1.55
N MET A 36 10.44 -1.51 -2.53
CA MET A 36 11.23 -0.28 -2.32
C MET A 36 10.58 0.67 -1.32
N TYR A 37 9.25 0.79 -1.31
CA TYR A 37 8.54 1.63 -0.34
C TYR A 37 8.81 1.17 1.09
N TYR A 38 8.74 -0.14 1.34
CA TYR A 38 9.01 -0.70 2.65
C TYR A 38 10.46 -0.46 3.07
N SER A 39 11.42 -0.72 2.18
CA SER A 39 12.84 -0.51 2.45
C SER A 39 13.14 0.95 2.78
N PHE A 40 12.58 1.90 2.02
CA PHE A 40 12.74 3.33 2.27
C PHE A 40 12.09 3.73 3.61
N ALA A 41 10.83 3.35 3.84
CA ALA A 41 10.12 3.71 5.06
C ALA A 41 10.80 3.14 6.32
N ASN A 42 11.33 1.92 6.23
CA ASN A 42 12.06 1.29 7.34
C ASN A 42 13.34 2.08 7.67
N THR A 43 14.18 2.35 6.68
CA THR A 43 15.40 3.14 6.89
C THR A 43 15.08 4.54 7.40
N PHE A 44 14.07 5.21 6.82
CA PHE A 44 13.63 6.52 7.29
C PHE A 44 13.20 6.50 8.76
N THR A 45 12.38 5.53 9.15
CA THR A 45 11.87 5.45 10.53
C THR A 45 12.96 5.09 11.54
N GLU A 46 13.93 4.26 11.16
CA GLU A 46 15.11 3.99 11.98
C GLU A 46 15.90 5.27 12.25
N LEU A 47 16.28 6.01 11.21
CA LEU A 47 17.02 7.28 11.34
C LEU A 47 16.21 8.35 12.09
N ALA A 48 14.90 8.46 11.82
CA ALA A 48 14.05 9.42 12.50
C ALA A 48 13.89 9.11 14.01
N ASN A 49 13.82 7.84 14.38
CA ASN A 49 13.77 7.43 15.79
C ASN A 49 15.10 7.68 16.54
N GLU A 50 16.23 7.67 15.85
CA GLU A 50 17.53 8.05 16.43
C GLU A 50 17.63 9.56 16.68
N GLU A 51 17.05 10.37 15.80
CA GLU A 51 17.15 11.84 15.84
C GLU A 51 16.08 12.50 16.73
N TYR A 52 14.87 11.95 16.79
CA TYR A 52 13.71 12.60 17.40
C TYR A 52 13.14 11.82 18.60
N GLU A 53 13.68 12.01 19.79
CA GLU A 53 13.25 11.33 21.03
C GLU A 53 11.77 11.57 21.41
N ASN A 54 11.19 12.70 21.00
CA ASN A 54 9.82 13.07 21.34
C ASN A 54 8.76 12.44 20.43
N TYR A 55 9.16 11.74 19.38
CA TYR A 55 8.30 11.05 18.42
C TYR A 55 8.70 9.59 18.32
N LYS A 56 7.73 8.75 18.02
CA LYS A 56 7.96 7.35 17.66
C LYS A 56 7.49 7.13 16.24
N PHE A 57 8.42 6.84 15.35
CA PHE A 57 8.12 6.50 13.96
C PHE A 57 7.93 4.99 13.81
N GLU A 58 6.85 4.58 13.16
CA GLU A 58 6.52 3.17 12.94
C GLU A 58 6.15 2.92 11.48
N VAL A 59 6.79 1.93 10.85
CA VAL A 59 6.39 1.46 9.52
C VAL A 59 5.09 0.69 9.62
N ARG A 60 4.20 0.92 8.67
CA ARG A 60 2.98 0.14 8.43
C ARG A 60 3.05 -0.52 7.07
N THR A 61 2.98 -1.85 7.03
CA THR A 61 2.75 -2.57 5.79
C THR A 61 1.35 -2.27 5.28
N THR A 62 1.25 -2.02 3.98
CA THR A 62 0.00 -1.71 3.29
C THR A 62 0.03 -2.35 1.91
N ALA A 63 -1.04 -2.26 1.15
CA ALA A 63 -1.03 -2.71 -0.24
C ALA A 63 -0.28 -1.76 -1.20
N GLY A 64 0.07 -0.54 -0.78
CA GLY A 64 0.82 0.42 -1.60
C GLY A 64 0.11 1.74 -1.81
N SER A 65 0.27 2.36 -2.99
CA SER A 65 -0.08 3.76 -3.26
C SER A 65 -1.55 4.11 -2.96
N SER A 66 -2.50 3.37 -3.49
CA SER A 66 -3.93 3.67 -3.30
C SER A 66 -4.34 3.49 -1.84
N ALA A 67 -3.88 2.41 -1.21
CA ALA A 67 -4.12 2.14 0.21
C ALA A 67 -3.51 3.24 1.10
N ASN A 68 -2.28 3.68 0.82
CA ASN A 68 -1.62 4.75 1.58
C ASN A 68 -2.38 6.08 1.48
N LEU A 69 -2.82 6.45 0.29
CA LEU A 69 -3.58 7.69 0.09
C LEU A 69 -4.95 7.65 0.78
N ARG A 70 -5.61 6.49 0.80
CA ARG A 70 -6.84 6.28 1.56
C ARG A 70 -6.60 6.40 3.07
N LEU A 71 -5.60 5.69 3.59
CA LEU A 71 -5.25 5.70 5.01
C LEU A 71 -4.81 7.09 5.51
N LEU A 72 -4.08 7.87 4.68
CA LEU A 72 -3.76 9.27 4.95
C LEU A 72 -5.02 10.14 5.00
N SER A 73 -5.93 9.96 4.05
CA SER A 73 -7.18 10.71 3.99
C SER A 73 -8.08 10.45 5.19
N ASP A 74 -8.06 9.22 5.70
CA ASP A 74 -8.83 8.76 6.86
C ASP A 74 -8.11 9.00 8.20
N ASN A 75 -6.91 9.60 8.19
CA ASN A 75 -6.06 9.87 9.35
C ASN A 75 -5.65 8.60 10.13
N TYR A 76 -5.52 7.47 9.45
CA TYR A 76 -4.98 6.23 10.03
C TYR A 76 -3.45 6.18 10.03
N ILE A 77 -2.82 6.90 9.12
CA ILE A 77 -1.37 7.11 9.04
C ILE A 77 -1.05 8.59 8.85
N GLU A 78 0.13 9.01 9.24
CA GLU A 78 0.60 10.40 9.16
C GLU A 78 1.53 10.64 7.97
N LEU A 79 2.26 9.63 7.53
CA LEU A 79 3.13 9.64 6.36
C LEU A 79 2.81 8.46 5.45
N GLY A 80 3.07 8.59 4.16
CA GLY A 80 2.90 7.50 3.20
C GLY A 80 3.66 7.78 1.92
N ILE A 81 4.08 6.72 1.24
CA ILE A 81 4.65 6.78 -0.10
C ILE A 81 3.56 6.43 -1.11
N ALA A 82 3.47 7.20 -2.16
CA ALA A 82 2.51 6.97 -3.23
C ALA A 82 3.03 7.47 -4.58
N GLN A 83 2.55 6.90 -5.66
CA GLN A 83 2.79 7.37 -7.01
C GLN A 83 2.18 8.76 -7.22
N ALA A 84 2.87 9.61 -7.98
CA ALA A 84 2.52 11.02 -8.14
C ALA A 84 1.18 11.23 -8.87
N ASP A 85 0.87 10.39 -9.84
CA ASP A 85 -0.39 10.42 -10.59
C ASP A 85 -1.61 10.10 -9.72
N LEU A 86 -1.46 9.15 -8.79
CA LEU A 86 -2.49 8.81 -7.80
C LEU A 86 -2.67 9.92 -6.77
N LEU A 87 -1.57 10.57 -6.34
CA LEU A 87 -1.61 11.68 -5.41
C LEU A 87 -2.44 12.85 -5.96
N ASP A 88 -2.29 13.21 -7.24
CA ASP A 88 -3.06 14.30 -7.86
C ASP A 88 -4.58 14.03 -7.78
N ASN A 89 -4.97 12.81 -8.07
CA ASN A 89 -6.39 12.39 -7.97
C ASN A 89 -6.90 12.38 -6.52
N ALA A 90 -6.09 11.91 -5.57
CA ALA A 90 -6.44 11.92 -4.16
C ALA A 90 -6.53 13.34 -3.58
N TYR A 91 -5.61 14.24 -3.98
CA TYR A 91 -5.60 15.64 -3.56
C TYR A 91 -6.87 16.38 -4.00
N LYS A 92 -7.37 16.12 -5.20
CA LYS A 92 -8.65 16.69 -5.68
C LYS A 92 -9.84 16.31 -4.81
N LYS A 93 -9.79 15.12 -4.19
CA LYS A 93 -10.83 14.62 -3.28
C LYS A 93 -10.61 15.06 -1.83
N ASN A 94 -9.37 15.21 -1.41
CA ASN A 94 -8.98 15.61 -0.06
C ASN A 94 -7.80 16.60 -0.10
N SER A 95 -8.11 17.90 -0.04
CA SER A 95 -7.12 18.98 -0.09
C SER A 95 -6.22 19.09 1.14
N ASN A 96 -6.41 18.25 2.18
CA ASN A 96 -5.53 18.22 3.35
C ASN A 96 -4.24 17.41 3.12
N LEU A 97 -4.19 16.59 2.07
CA LEU A 97 -2.97 15.88 1.69
C LEU A 97 -1.86 16.88 1.29
N ARG A 98 -0.63 16.53 1.57
CA ARG A 98 0.55 17.32 1.21
C ARG A 98 1.64 16.42 0.65
N ALA A 99 2.16 16.75 -0.53
CA ALA A 99 3.40 16.20 -1.03
C ALA A 99 4.58 16.88 -0.30
N ILE A 100 5.48 16.09 0.26
CA ILE A 100 6.66 16.57 1.00
C ILE A 100 7.88 16.55 0.09
N ALA A 101 8.09 15.45 -0.64
CA ALA A 101 9.24 15.26 -1.52
C ALA A 101 8.93 14.27 -2.65
N GLY A 102 9.61 14.41 -3.78
CA GLY A 102 9.77 13.37 -4.77
C GLY A 102 10.98 12.50 -4.38
N LEU A 103 10.80 11.18 -4.36
CA LEU A 103 11.85 10.28 -3.89
C LEU A 103 12.67 9.70 -5.05
N TYR A 104 12.01 9.03 -5.98
CA TYR A 104 12.65 8.36 -7.13
C TYR A 104 11.65 8.13 -8.27
N THR A 105 12.17 7.76 -9.43
CA THR A 105 11.34 7.36 -10.59
C THR A 105 11.08 5.87 -10.53
N GLU A 106 9.83 5.47 -10.71
CA GLU A 106 9.41 4.08 -10.80
C GLU A 106 9.19 3.68 -12.26
N ALA A 107 9.50 2.42 -12.57
CA ALA A 107 9.20 1.81 -13.85
C ALA A 107 8.29 0.61 -13.62
N CYS A 108 7.14 0.61 -14.28
CA CYS A 108 6.29 -0.59 -14.30
C CYS A 108 6.95 -1.64 -15.19
N GLN A 109 7.16 -2.83 -14.66
CA GLN A 109 7.81 -3.94 -15.36
C GLN A 109 6.84 -5.12 -15.50
N LEU A 110 6.92 -5.83 -16.63
CA LEU A 110 6.25 -7.10 -16.84
C LEU A 110 7.29 -8.21 -16.81
N VAL A 111 7.15 -9.12 -15.86
CA VAL A 111 8.07 -10.24 -15.64
C VAL A 111 7.43 -11.53 -16.17
N VAL A 112 8.20 -12.29 -16.94
CA VAL A 112 7.84 -13.61 -17.48
C VAL A 112 8.98 -14.61 -17.26
N LYS A 113 8.74 -15.90 -17.44
CA LYS A 113 9.82 -16.90 -17.48
C LYS A 113 10.75 -16.63 -18.66
N ALA A 114 12.04 -16.95 -18.51
CA ALA A 114 13.03 -16.74 -19.58
C ALA A 114 12.75 -17.50 -20.88
N ASP A 115 12.12 -18.65 -20.76
CA ASP A 115 11.69 -19.53 -21.86
C ASP A 115 10.24 -19.29 -22.30
N SER A 116 9.56 -18.26 -21.78
CA SER A 116 8.19 -17.91 -22.17
C SER A 116 8.11 -17.43 -23.61
N ASP A 117 7.01 -17.76 -24.27
CA ASP A 117 6.66 -17.22 -25.59
C ASP A 117 6.11 -15.79 -25.55
N ILE A 118 5.79 -15.27 -24.36
CA ILE A 118 5.35 -13.90 -24.15
C ILE A 118 6.56 -12.96 -24.33
N LYS A 119 6.52 -12.12 -25.38
CA LYS A 119 7.57 -11.16 -25.73
C LYS A 119 7.06 -9.71 -25.74
N SER A 120 5.75 -9.54 -25.70
CA SER A 120 5.07 -8.24 -25.69
C SER A 120 3.75 -8.31 -24.90
N ILE A 121 3.16 -7.16 -24.63
CA ILE A 121 1.83 -7.08 -23.99
C ILE A 121 0.76 -7.79 -24.83
N ASN A 122 0.88 -7.76 -26.14
CA ASN A 122 -0.10 -8.39 -27.04
C ASN A 122 -0.10 -9.93 -26.96
N ASP A 123 0.97 -10.53 -26.46
CA ASP A 123 1.08 -11.97 -26.30
C ASP A 123 0.38 -12.46 -25.02
N LEU A 124 -0.14 -11.57 -24.18
CA LEU A 124 -0.84 -11.91 -22.95
C LEU A 124 -2.25 -12.49 -23.17
N SER A 125 -2.74 -12.51 -24.40
CA SER A 125 -4.07 -13.06 -24.73
C SER A 125 -4.19 -14.52 -24.30
N GLY A 126 -5.19 -14.82 -23.46
CA GLY A 126 -5.43 -16.16 -22.92
C GLY A 126 -4.55 -16.56 -21.74
N HIS A 127 -3.62 -15.70 -21.32
CA HIS A 127 -2.72 -15.95 -20.21
C HIS A 127 -3.27 -15.46 -18.86
N THR A 128 -2.71 -15.98 -17.79
CA THR A 128 -2.98 -15.56 -16.41
C THR A 128 -1.87 -14.66 -15.91
N VAL A 129 -2.22 -13.43 -15.51
CA VAL A 129 -1.25 -12.39 -15.16
C VAL A 129 -1.56 -11.84 -13.76
N SER A 130 -0.55 -11.76 -12.89
CA SER A 130 -0.69 -11.00 -11.66
C SER A 130 -0.50 -9.51 -11.93
N ILE A 131 -1.45 -8.71 -11.47
CA ILE A 131 -1.49 -7.25 -11.65
C ILE A 131 -1.07 -6.48 -10.40
N GLY A 132 -0.46 -7.14 -9.42
CA GLY A 132 -0.11 -6.54 -8.13
C GLY A 132 -1.17 -6.78 -7.07
N ALA A 133 -0.87 -6.39 -5.83
CA ALA A 133 -1.81 -6.47 -4.72
C ALA A 133 -3.01 -5.54 -4.95
N GLU A 134 -4.17 -5.89 -4.42
CA GLU A 134 -5.35 -5.03 -4.44
C GLU A 134 -5.04 -3.67 -3.75
N GLU A 135 -5.52 -2.56 -4.30
CA GLU A 135 -5.21 -1.19 -3.87
C GLU A 135 -3.71 -0.79 -4.01
N SER A 136 -2.91 -1.53 -4.79
CA SER A 136 -1.54 -1.11 -5.10
C SER A 136 -1.49 -0.12 -6.28
N GLY A 137 -0.37 0.59 -6.41
CA GLY A 137 -0.07 1.37 -7.61
C GLY A 137 0.19 0.47 -8.82
N THR A 138 0.78 -0.71 -8.58
CA THR A 138 1.01 -1.72 -9.63
C THR A 138 -0.29 -2.20 -10.25
N GLU A 139 -1.32 -2.47 -9.45
CA GLU A 139 -2.64 -2.85 -9.95
C GLU A 139 -3.21 -1.80 -10.90
N LEU A 140 -3.14 -0.52 -10.52
CA LEU A 140 -3.64 0.55 -11.37
C LEU A 140 -2.85 0.64 -12.68
N ASN A 141 -1.52 0.63 -12.61
CA ASN A 141 -0.67 0.73 -13.78
C ASN A 141 -0.86 -0.47 -14.73
N ALA A 142 -0.93 -1.68 -14.18
CA ALA A 142 -1.17 -2.88 -14.95
C ALA A 142 -2.52 -2.82 -15.70
N ASN A 143 -3.58 -2.43 -15.01
CA ASN A 143 -4.90 -2.27 -15.62
C ASN A 143 -4.89 -1.21 -16.73
N GLN A 144 -4.24 -0.06 -16.52
CA GLN A 144 -4.09 0.96 -17.55
C GLN A 144 -3.31 0.46 -18.77
N ILE A 145 -2.18 -0.23 -18.55
CA ILE A 145 -1.37 -0.79 -19.62
C ILE A 145 -2.16 -1.82 -20.43
N LEU A 146 -2.86 -2.71 -19.75
CA LEU A 146 -3.70 -3.72 -20.41
C LEU A 146 -4.83 -3.07 -21.20
N GLU A 147 -5.52 -2.10 -20.65
CA GLU A 147 -6.59 -1.37 -21.32
C GLU A 147 -6.09 -0.62 -22.56
N PHE A 148 -5.01 0.15 -22.44
CA PHE A 148 -4.40 0.88 -23.56
C PHE A 148 -3.88 -0.05 -24.67
N SER A 149 -3.47 -1.26 -24.30
CA SER A 149 -2.98 -2.27 -25.25
C SER A 149 -4.11 -3.11 -25.86
N GLY A 150 -5.37 -2.83 -25.54
CA GLY A 150 -6.50 -3.60 -26.03
C GLY A 150 -6.60 -5.02 -25.46
N MET A 151 -6.04 -5.22 -24.26
CA MET A 151 -6.03 -6.49 -23.51
C MET A 151 -6.92 -6.44 -22.26
N PRO A 152 -8.23 -6.21 -22.36
CA PRO A 152 -9.10 -6.13 -21.21
C PRO A 152 -9.24 -7.50 -20.51
N SER A 153 -9.84 -7.50 -19.31
CA SER A 153 -10.08 -8.72 -18.51
C SER A 153 -10.90 -9.83 -19.18
N SER A 154 -11.53 -9.53 -20.30
CA SER A 154 -12.17 -10.55 -21.15
C SER A 154 -11.19 -11.37 -21.99
N ILE A 155 -9.95 -10.90 -22.13
CA ILE A 155 -8.90 -11.52 -22.96
C ILE A 155 -7.76 -12.05 -22.09
N VAL A 156 -7.44 -11.37 -21.00
CA VAL A 156 -6.37 -11.72 -20.05
C VAL A 156 -6.99 -12.04 -18.69
N THR A 157 -6.65 -13.19 -18.12
CA THR A 157 -7.09 -13.54 -16.76
C THR A 157 -6.18 -12.81 -15.75
N THR A 158 -6.73 -11.90 -14.97
CA THR A 158 -5.97 -11.15 -13.96
C THR A 158 -6.13 -11.71 -12.56
N LYS A 159 -5.06 -11.67 -11.76
CA LYS A 159 -5.05 -12.03 -10.34
C LYS A 159 -4.36 -10.93 -9.54
N ASN A 160 -4.86 -10.64 -8.33
CA ASN A 160 -4.16 -9.78 -7.39
C ASN A 160 -3.25 -10.63 -6.49
N MET A 161 -1.97 -10.29 -6.44
CA MET A 161 -0.94 -10.94 -5.61
C MET A 161 0.11 -9.92 -5.20
N ASP A 162 0.72 -10.11 -4.04
CA ASP A 162 1.97 -9.41 -3.71
C ASP A 162 3.14 -9.93 -4.56
N TYR A 163 4.29 -9.26 -4.49
CA TYR A 163 5.45 -9.61 -5.33
C TYR A 163 6.03 -10.98 -5.02
N ILE A 164 6.00 -11.41 -3.76
CA ILE A 164 6.55 -12.71 -3.32
C ILE A 164 5.67 -13.84 -3.84
N ASP A 165 4.36 -13.70 -3.64
CA ASP A 165 3.36 -14.67 -4.11
C ASP A 165 3.33 -14.75 -5.63
N ALA A 166 3.40 -13.60 -6.33
CA ALA A 166 3.47 -13.55 -7.78
C ALA A 166 4.72 -14.24 -8.33
N ALA A 167 5.91 -13.99 -7.74
CA ALA A 167 7.15 -14.64 -8.14
C ALA A 167 7.12 -16.16 -7.91
N ASN A 168 6.53 -16.61 -6.79
CA ASN A 168 6.36 -18.04 -6.50
C ASN A 168 5.37 -18.69 -7.48
N SER A 169 4.24 -18.02 -7.75
CA SER A 169 3.22 -18.49 -8.68
C SER A 169 3.74 -18.54 -10.14
N LEU A 170 4.60 -17.60 -10.52
CA LEU A 170 5.28 -17.67 -11.82
C LEU A 170 6.22 -18.87 -11.91
N LYS A 171 6.99 -19.17 -10.85
CA LYS A 171 7.88 -20.33 -10.81
C LYS A 171 7.11 -21.66 -10.90
N SER A 172 6.00 -21.78 -10.14
CA SER A 172 5.16 -22.99 -10.17
C SER A 172 4.38 -23.15 -11.47
N GLY A 173 4.13 -22.06 -12.19
CA GLY A 173 3.32 -22.05 -13.41
C GLY A 173 1.82 -21.83 -13.17
N ASP A 174 1.46 -21.31 -12.00
CA ASP A 174 0.08 -20.93 -11.66
C ASP A 174 -0.32 -19.58 -12.28
N ILE A 175 0.66 -18.81 -12.74
CA ILE A 175 0.53 -17.62 -13.58
C ILE A 175 1.62 -17.63 -14.66
N ASP A 176 1.40 -16.88 -15.74
CA ASP A 176 2.30 -16.79 -16.90
C ASP A 176 3.18 -15.55 -16.86
N ALA A 177 2.71 -14.48 -16.20
CA ALA A 177 3.41 -13.22 -16.05
C ALA A 177 2.96 -12.48 -14.77
N PHE A 178 3.73 -11.47 -14.35
CA PHE A 178 3.29 -10.52 -13.35
C PHE A 178 3.86 -9.12 -13.59
N PHE A 179 3.09 -8.11 -13.22
CA PHE A 179 3.53 -6.72 -13.15
C PHE A 179 4.17 -6.42 -11.79
N CYS A 180 5.22 -5.60 -11.78
CA CYS A 180 5.86 -5.07 -10.59
C CYS A 180 6.43 -3.66 -10.81
#